data_d8699c0fb20e9c5cfea3cd0482f2100b
#
_entry.id   d8699c0fb20e9c5cfea3cd0482f2100b
#
_cell.length_a   1.000
_cell.length_b   1.000
_cell.length_c   1.000
_cell.angle_alpha   90.00
_cell.angle_beta   90.00
_cell.angle_gamma   90.00
#
_symmetry.space_group_name_H-M   'P 1'
#
loop_
_entity.id
_entity.type
_entity.pdbx_description
1 polymer ?
#
loop_
_entity_poly.entity_id
_entity_poly.type
_entity_poly.pdbx_seq_one_letter_code
_entity_poly.pdbx_strand_id
1 'polypeptide(L)'
;AVGSFRQEDVEFPKAWSQNATNIVAQKYFRGQLNSPTRERSVKQMVSRVSGTIADWGRERGYFASVEDGGAFEAELTYILLHQMAAFNSPVWFNVGFEEQPQCSACFILSVEDTMESILDWNTKEGKIFRGGSGSGINLSNIRGSMEHLKKGGTASGPVSFMRGADSWAGTIKSGGKTRRAAKMVVLDIDHPDVLDFVWCKAREEEKALALRDAGFDMSIDGDGFTSIQYQNANNSVRVTDEFMERAERGEEWELKARVDDAANELVDAKDLLNQLADAAWRCADPGVQYHTTINEWHTCPVSGRINASNPCSEYMHVDDSACNLASLNLMKFRRADGSFDVDAFQHAVEVVILAE
;
A
#
# COMPACT_ATOMS: atom_id res chain seq x y z
N ALA A 1 -16.82 24.90 -6.79
CA ALA A 1 -15.58 25.46 -6.25
C ALA A 1 -15.23 24.68 -4.99
N VAL A 2 -14.18 23.85 -5.04
CA VAL A 2 -13.60 23.24 -3.84
C VAL A 2 -13.04 24.38 -3.01
N GLY A 3 -13.64 24.66 -1.85
CA GLY A 3 -13.20 25.74 -0.96
C GLY A 3 -11.73 25.52 -0.58
N SER A 4 -10.90 26.54 -0.74
CA SER A 4 -9.50 26.49 -0.34
C SER A 4 -9.44 26.24 1.18
N PHE A 5 -8.62 25.25 1.61
CA PHE A 5 -8.37 24.99 3.03
C PHE A 5 -7.77 26.22 3.68
N ARG A 6 -8.35 26.67 4.79
CA ARG A 6 -7.86 27.78 5.61
C ARG A 6 -7.98 27.42 7.09
N GLN A 7 -6.87 27.53 7.80
CA GLN A 7 -6.81 27.46 9.27
C GLN A 7 -5.89 28.55 9.76
N GLU A 8 -6.38 29.40 10.64
CA GLU A 8 -5.63 30.50 11.23
C GLU A 8 -5.06 30.11 12.60
N ASP A 9 -4.11 30.89 13.10
CA ASP A 9 -3.48 30.74 14.43
C ASP A 9 -2.87 29.35 14.65
N VAL A 10 -2.15 28.85 13.64
CA VAL A 10 -1.41 27.59 13.75
C VAL A 10 0.03 27.83 14.21
N GLU A 11 0.51 26.98 15.12
CA GLU A 11 1.87 27.08 15.68
C GLU A 11 2.78 26.02 15.04
N PHE A 12 3.88 26.49 14.46
CA PHE A 12 4.94 25.66 13.87
C PHE A 12 6.32 26.23 14.18
N PRO A 13 7.39 25.41 14.25
CA PRO A 13 8.76 25.90 14.34
C PRO A 13 9.12 26.77 13.12
N LYS A 14 9.85 27.86 13.34
CA LYS A 14 10.29 28.77 12.25
C LYS A 14 11.14 28.07 11.18
N ALA A 15 11.78 26.97 11.52
CA ALA A 15 12.61 26.19 10.61
C ALA A 15 11.81 25.31 9.64
N TRP A 16 10.52 25.11 9.87
CA TRP A 16 9.68 24.33 8.95
C TRP A 16 9.35 25.13 7.70
N SER A 17 9.39 24.46 6.55
CA SER A 17 8.99 25.10 5.30
C SER A 17 7.48 25.40 5.29
N GLN A 18 7.07 26.41 4.52
CA GLN A 18 5.65 26.73 4.34
C GLN A 18 4.88 25.53 3.75
N ASN A 19 5.50 24.77 2.87
CA ASN A 19 4.88 23.57 2.29
C ASN A 19 4.63 22.50 3.35
N ALA A 20 5.60 22.21 4.22
CA ALA A 20 5.44 21.26 5.32
C ALA A 20 4.32 21.70 6.27
N THR A 21 4.29 22.99 6.65
CA THR A 21 3.24 23.58 7.47
C THR A 21 1.85 23.41 6.87
N ASN A 22 1.70 23.72 5.59
CA ASN A 22 0.42 23.59 4.87
C ASN A 22 -0.06 22.14 4.81
N ILE A 23 0.84 21.21 4.48
CA ILE A 23 0.52 19.77 4.39
C ILE A 23 0.09 19.24 5.77
N VAL A 24 0.84 19.54 6.82
CA VAL A 24 0.54 19.04 8.17
C VAL A 24 -0.76 19.63 8.69
N ALA A 25 -0.97 20.92 8.59
CA ALA A 25 -2.21 21.55 9.02
C ALA A 25 -3.43 21.00 8.27
N GLN A 26 -3.31 20.81 6.95
CA GLN A 26 -4.43 20.33 6.13
C GLN A 26 -4.72 18.84 6.31
N LYS A 27 -3.67 18.00 6.35
CA LYS A 27 -3.80 16.54 6.24
C LYS A 27 -3.69 15.82 7.58
N TYR A 28 -2.87 16.30 8.51
CA TYR A 28 -2.46 15.55 9.69
C TYR A 28 -3.03 16.07 11.01
N PHE A 29 -3.32 17.35 11.15
CA PHE A 29 -4.00 17.85 12.35
C PHE A 29 -5.36 17.16 12.53
N ARG A 30 -5.63 16.68 13.74
CA ARG A 30 -6.85 15.99 14.12
C ARG A 30 -7.91 16.94 14.67
N GLY A 31 -9.11 16.43 14.82
CA GLY A 31 -10.30 17.21 15.21
C GLY A 31 -10.99 17.91 14.02
N GLN A 32 -12.26 18.21 14.19
CA GLN A 32 -13.06 18.89 13.18
C GLN A 32 -12.59 20.34 13.02
N LEU A 33 -12.44 20.80 11.79
CA LEU A 33 -12.07 22.20 11.51
C LEU A 33 -13.03 23.17 12.21
N ASN A 34 -12.49 24.22 12.81
CA ASN A 34 -13.24 25.23 13.59
C ASN A 34 -13.88 24.70 14.89
N SER A 35 -13.52 23.51 15.37
CA SER A 35 -13.96 22.99 16.67
C SER A 35 -12.88 23.19 17.74
N PRO A 36 -13.25 23.18 19.04
CA PRO A 36 -12.27 23.23 20.15
C PRO A 36 -11.30 22.06 20.17
N THR A 37 -11.69 20.91 19.58
CA THR A 37 -10.88 19.69 19.53
C THR A 37 -9.90 19.68 18.37
N ARG A 38 -9.93 20.72 17.50
CA ARG A 38 -9.00 20.81 16.38
C ARG A 38 -7.59 21.13 16.86
N GLU A 39 -6.62 20.30 16.48
CA GLU A 39 -5.20 20.60 16.67
C GLU A 39 -4.82 21.90 15.94
N ARG A 40 -4.06 22.76 16.60
CA ARG A 40 -3.58 24.05 16.08
C ARG A 40 -2.07 24.19 16.16
N SER A 41 -1.39 23.25 16.79
CA SER A 41 0.05 23.27 16.98
C SER A 41 0.64 21.92 16.61
N VAL A 42 1.79 21.95 15.94
CA VAL A 42 2.58 20.73 15.72
C VAL A 42 3.02 20.11 17.04
N LYS A 43 3.16 20.90 18.12
CA LYS A 43 3.42 20.37 19.46
C LYS A 43 2.30 19.43 19.90
N GLN A 44 1.04 19.84 19.73
CA GLN A 44 -0.10 18.99 20.10
C GLN A 44 -0.08 17.67 19.31
N MET A 45 0.17 17.73 18.01
CA MET A 45 0.23 16.55 17.15
C MET A 45 1.39 15.62 17.52
N VAL A 46 2.59 16.16 17.71
CA VAL A 46 3.78 15.36 18.08
C VAL A 46 3.62 14.79 19.48
N SER A 47 3.21 15.60 20.48
CA SER A 47 3.03 15.12 21.86
C SER A 47 1.91 14.08 21.98
N ARG A 48 0.87 14.17 21.17
CA ARG A 48 -0.16 13.12 21.11
C ARG A 48 0.43 11.78 20.70
N VAL A 49 1.29 11.75 19.68
CA VAL A 49 1.91 10.52 19.20
C VAL A 49 3.00 10.04 20.14
N SER A 50 4.00 10.89 20.46
CA SER A 50 5.14 10.49 21.29
C SER A 50 4.71 10.13 22.72
N GLY A 51 3.78 10.89 23.31
CA GLY A 51 3.26 10.61 24.65
C GLY A 51 2.49 9.28 24.69
N THR A 52 1.59 9.03 23.73
CA THR A 52 0.85 7.75 23.67
C THR A 52 1.79 6.55 23.52
N ILE A 53 2.81 6.64 22.65
CA ILE A 53 3.80 5.57 22.47
C ILE A 53 4.60 5.35 23.77
N ALA A 54 5.04 6.44 24.42
CA ALA A 54 5.76 6.35 25.69
C ALA A 54 4.89 5.74 26.80
N ASP A 55 3.59 6.07 26.85
CA ASP A 55 2.66 5.49 27.81
C ASP A 55 2.50 3.98 27.58
N TRP A 56 2.37 3.53 26.34
CA TRP A 56 2.36 2.09 26.03
C TRP A 56 3.66 1.40 26.45
N GLY A 57 4.81 2.06 26.26
CA GLY A 57 6.10 1.55 26.72
C GLY A 57 6.17 1.42 28.25
N ARG A 58 5.66 2.41 28.99
CA ARG A 58 5.55 2.37 30.46
C ARG A 58 4.65 1.25 30.94
N GLU A 59 3.46 1.14 30.35
CA GLU A 59 2.45 0.11 30.71
C GLU A 59 2.96 -1.31 30.47
N ARG A 60 3.78 -1.49 29.43
CA ARG A 60 4.30 -2.80 29.02
C ARG A 60 5.69 -3.12 29.58
N GLY A 61 6.26 -2.22 30.40
CA GLY A 61 7.55 -2.45 31.06
C GLY A 61 8.77 -2.38 30.15
N TYR A 62 8.72 -1.57 29.10
CA TYR A 62 9.86 -1.38 28.18
C TYR A 62 10.99 -0.54 28.78
N PHE A 63 10.69 0.23 29.83
CA PHE A 63 11.67 1.14 30.49
C PHE A 63 12.10 0.61 31.86
N ALA A 64 13.39 0.72 32.17
CA ALA A 64 13.92 0.27 33.44
C ALA A 64 13.52 1.20 34.60
N SER A 65 13.26 2.48 34.31
CA SER A 65 12.84 3.48 35.28
C SER A 65 11.83 4.49 34.74
N VAL A 66 11.25 5.30 35.59
CA VAL A 66 10.34 6.40 35.16
C VAL A 66 11.13 7.45 34.40
N GLU A 67 12.39 7.70 34.80
CA GLU A 67 13.31 8.63 34.16
C GLU A 67 13.62 8.19 32.74
N ASP A 68 13.87 6.89 32.49
CA ASP A 68 14.11 6.34 31.13
C ASP A 68 12.91 6.54 30.23
N GLY A 69 11.70 6.31 30.75
CA GLY A 69 10.47 6.56 30.00
C GLY A 69 10.27 8.05 29.66
N GLY A 70 10.68 8.95 30.57
CA GLY A 70 10.66 10.39 30.32
C GLY A 70 11.70 10.82 29.29
N ALA A 71 12.91 10.26 29.37
CA ALA A 71 13.98 10.51 28.39
C ALA A 71 13.57 10.05 27.00
N PHE A 72 13.05 8.82 26.86
CA PHE A 72 12.54 8.29 25.59
C PHE A 72 11.48 9.20 24.97
N GLU A 73 10.48 9.64 25.75
CA GLU A 73 9.43 10.54 25.26
C GLU A 73 9.99 11.87 24.76
N ALA A 74 10.94 12.44 25.51
CA ALA A 74 11.58 13.71 25.15
C ALA A 74 12.42 13.57 23.85
N GLU A 75 13.19 12.51 23.73
CA GLU A 75 14.02 12.23 22.54
C GLU A 75 13.19 11.93 21.32
N LEU A 76 12.15 11.10 21.43
CA LEU A 76 11.22 10.85 20.34
C LEU A 76 10.52 12.15 19.90
N THR A 77 10.07 12.96 20.83
CA THR A 77 9.49 14.29 20.56
C THR A 77 10.48 15.18 19.80
N TYR A 78 11.74 15.22 20.25
CA TYR A 78 12.80 15.99 19.60
C TYR A 78 13.03 15.52 18.16
N ILE A 79 13.18 14.22 17.93
CA ILE A 79 13.40 13.61 16.61
C ILE A 79 12.27 13.97 15.64
N LEU A 80 11.02 13.84 16.07
CA LEU A 80 9.84 14.13 15.26
C LEU A 80 9.70 15.63 14.97
N LEU A 81 9.87 16.48 15.99
CA LEU A 81 9.72 17.93 15.86
C LEU A 81 10.79 18.55 14.96
N HIS A 82 12.01 18.02 15.01
CA HIS A 82 13.12 18.48 14.17
C HIS A 82 13.16 17.83 12.78
N GLN A 83 12.13 17.04 12.44
CA GLN A 83 12.04 16.36 11.15
C GLN A 83 13.26 15.45 10.87
N MET A 84 13.83 14.85 11.90
CA MET A 84 14.89 13.84 11.78
C MET A 84 14.30 12.49 11.37
N ALA A 85 13.09 12.18 11.83
CA ALA A 85 12.30 11.04 11.40
C ALA A 85 10.81 11.39 11.31
N ALA A 86 10.06 10.53 10.62
CA ALA A 86 8.60 10.57 10.61
C ALA A 86 8.05 9.15 10.49
N PHE A 87 7.03 8.85 11.27
CA PHE A 87 6.24 7.62 11.11
C PHE A 87 5.37 7.67 9.86
N ASN A 88 4.85 6.51 9.47
CA ASN A 88 3.83 6.40 8.42
C ASN A 88 2.54 7.16 8.76
N SER A 89 1.74 7.48 7.75
CA SER A 89 0.51 8.26 7.92
C SER A 89 -0.50 7.66 8.90
N PRO A 90 -0.75 6.33 8.95
CA PRO A 90 -1.67 5.75 9.94
C PRO A 90 -1.32 6.05 11.39
N VAL A 91 -0.04 6.07 11.76
CA VAL A 91 0.41 6.47 13.11
C VAL A 91 -0.07 7.90 13.42
N TRP A 92 0.21 8.85 12.53
CA TRP A 92 -0.23 10.24 12.70
C TRP A 92 -1.74 10.40 12.73
N PHE A 93 -2.48 9.55 11.99
CA PHE A 93 -3.93 9.63 11.94
C PHE A 93 -4.61 9.05 13.18
N ASN A 94 -4.09 7.97 13.74
CA ASN A 94 -4.84 7.11 14.66
C ASN A 94 -4.29 7.10 16.07
N VAL A 95 -2.94 7.19 16.26
CA VAL A 95 -2.31 7.08 17.57
C VAL A 95 -2.68 8.27 18.47
N GLY A 96 -3.15 7.96 19.68
CA GLY A 96 -3.63 8.95 20.64
C GLY A 96 -4.96 9.63 20.27
N PHE A 97 -5.64 9.10 19.23
CA PHE A 97 -6.95 9.58 18.80
C PHE A 97 -7.99 8.45 18.77
N GLU A 98 -7.62 7.27 18.31
CA GLU A 98 -8.45 6.07 18.31
C GLU A 98 -8.10 5.20 19.54
N GLU A 99 -9.09 4.54 20.14
CA GLU A 99 -8.89 3.63 21.27
C GLU A 99 -8.06 2.40 20.85
N GLN A 100 -8.30 1.88 19.65
CA GLN A 100 -7.53 0.80 19.03
C GLN A 100 -6.97 1.27 17.69
N PRO A 101 -5.84 1.98 17.71
CA PRO A 101 -5.31 2.60 16.53
C PRO A 101 -4.68 1.58 15.57
N GLN A 102 -4.96 1.74 14.28
CA GLN A 102 -4.19 1.07 13.23
C GLN A 102 -2.89 1.84 13.02
N CYS A 103 -1.74 1.20 13.31
CA CYS A 103 -0.42 1.82 13.19
C CYS A 103 0.31 1.44 11.91
N SER A 104 0.04 0.25 11.36
CA SER A 104 0.71 -0.24 10.15
C SER A 104 0.21 0.46 8.88
N ALA A 105 1.14 0.82 7.99
CA ALA A 105 0.82 1.46 6.72
C ALA A 105 0.38 0.46 5.65
N CYS A 106 0.92 -0.75 5.70
CA CYS A 106 0.82 -1.73 4.65
C CYS A 106 0.41 -3.08 5.20
N PHE A 107 -0.46 -3.77 4.47
CA PHE A 107 -0.94 -5.10 4.79
C PHE A 107 -0.80 -5.97 3.55
N ILE A 108 -0.45 -7.23 3.74
CA ILE A 108 -0.53 -8.27 2.71
C ILE A 108 -1.62 -9.24 3.16
N LEU A 109 -2.56 -9.53 2.29
CA LEU A 109 -3.70 -10.40 2.56
C LEU A 109 -3.58 -11.68 1.75
N SER A 110 -4.31 -12.71 2.17
CA SER A 110 -4.53 -13.96 1.45
C SER A 110 -5.96 -14.10 0.97
N VAL A 111 -6.17 -14.93 -0.04
CA VAL A 111 -7.49 -15.35 -0.50
C VAL A 111 -7.45 -16.80 -0.98
N GLU A 112 -8.50 -17.54 -0.63
CA GLU A 112 -8.75 -18.89 -1.11
C GLU A 112 -9.85 -18.89 -2.17
N ASP A 113 -9.91 -19.93 -2.99
CA ASP A 113 -10.91 -20.08 -4.07
C ASP A 113 -12.30 -20.48 -3.53
N THR A 114 -12.79 -19.69 -2.58
CA THR A 114 -14.15 -19.80 -2.02
C THR A 114 -14.82 -18.45 -1.96
N MET A 115 -16.14 -18.42 -2.12
CA MET A 115 -16.89 -17.16 -2.06
C MET A 115 -16.75 -16.49 -0.68
N GLU A 116 -16.71 -17.28 0.39
CA GLU A 116 -16.53 -16.80 1.76
C GLU A 116 -15.19 -16.06 1.91
N SER A 117 -14.10 -16.63 1.41
CA SER A 117 -12.78 -16.02 1.47
C SER A 117 -12.70 -14.75 0.60
N ILE A 118 -13.32 -14.75 -0.58
CA ILE A 118 -13.36 -13.59 -1.49
C ILE A 118 -14.16 -12.43 -0.84
N LEU A 119 -15.25 -12.72 -0.17
CA LEU A 119 -16.03 -11.71 0.56
C LEU A 119 -15.28 -11.19 1.80
N ASP A 120 -14.59 -12.07 2.54
CA ASP A 120 -13.77 -11.70 3.69
C ASP A 120 -12.59 -10.80 3.27
N TRP A 121 -11.93 -11.09 2.14
CA TRP A 121 -10.93 -10.21 1.55
C TRP A 121 -11.45 -8.77 1.40
N ASN A 122 -12.61 -8.59 0.76
CA ASN A 122 -13.22 -7.26 0.58
C ASN A 122 -13.52 -6.58 1.93
N THR A 123 -13.98 -7.34 2.93
CA THR A 123 -14.24 -6.83 4.27
C THR A 123 -12.96 -6.36 4.97
N LYS A 124 -11.89 -7.16 4.89
CA LYS A 124 -10.56 -6.81 5.44
C LYS A 124 -10.01 -5.55 4.79
N GLU A 125 -10.03 -5.47 3.45
CA GLU A 125 -9.59 -4.28 2.73
C GLU A 125 -10.37 -3.03 3.14
N GLY A 126 -11.68 -3.13 3.29
CA GLY A 126 -12.51 -2.01 3.73
C GLY A 126 -12.09 -1.44 5.09
N LYS A 127 -11.74 -2.32 6.05
CA LYS A 127 -11.23 -1.92 7.37
C LYS A 127 -9.84 -1.28 7.27
N ILE A 128 -8.95 -1.86 6.46
CA ILE A 128 -7.58 -1.35 6.22
C ILE A 128 -7.63 0.05 5.61
N PHE A 129 -8.42 0.25 4.56
CA PHE A 129 -8.56 1.55 3.89
C PHE A 129 -9.18 2.61 4.80
N ARG A 130 -10.18 2.26 5.60
CA ARG A 130 -10.76 3.17 6.59
C ARG A 130 -9.70 3.69 7.56
N GLY A 131 -8.76 2.85 8.00
CA GLY A 131 -7.65 3.20 8.88
C GLY A 131 -6.53 4.00 8.21
N GLY A 132 -6.59 4.22 6.89
CA GLY A 132 -5.60 5.00 6.15
C GLY A 132 -4.44 4.20 5.59
N SER A 133 -4.50 2.86 5.61
CA SER A 133 -3.45 1.95 5.16
C SER A 133 -3.72 1.41 3.76
N GLY A 134 -2.70 0.77 3.17
CA GLY A 134 -2.78 0.08 1.90
C GLY A 134 -2.79 -1.44 2.05
N SER A 135 -3.29 -2.16 1.05
CA SER A 135 -3.31 -3.62 0.99
C SER A 135 -2.62 -4.16 -0.26
N GLY A 136 -2.08 -5.37 -0.15
CA GLY A 136 -1.63 -6.15 -1.30
C GLY A 136 -2.18 -7.57 -1.20
N ILE A 137 -2.40 -8.20 -2.33
CA ILE A 137 -2.94 -9.56 -2.42
C ILE A 137 -2.52 -10.24 -3.71
N ASN A 138 -2.26 -11.54 -3.65
CA ASN A 138 -2.12 -12.39 -4.83
C ASN A 138 -3.43 -13.15 -5.07
N LEU A 139 -4.00 -13.02 -6.26
CA LEU A 139 -5.26 -13.65 -6.63
C LEU A 139 -5.10 -15.00 -7.34
N SER A 140 -3.87 -15.52 -7.46
CA SER A 140 -3.58 -16.71 -8.25
C SER A 140 -4.19 -18.01 -7.70
N ASN A 141 -4.64 -18.03 -6.46
CA ASN A 141 -5.40 -19.15 -5.89
C ASN A 141 -6.82 -19.23 -6.46
N ILE A 142 -7.40 -18.11 -6.92
CA ILE A 142 -8.73 -18.09 -7.50
C ILE A 142 -8.68 -18.76 -8.88
N ARG A 143 -9.56 -19.70 -9.16
CA ARG A 143 -9.65 -20.39 -10.45
C ARG A 143 -9.90 -19.43 -11.61
N GLY A 144 -9.41 -19.80 -12.78
CA GLY A 144 -9.58 -19.04 -14.01
C GLY A 144 -11.03 -18.97 -14.49
N SER A 145 -11.33 -17.93 -15.28
CA SER A 145 -12.69 -17.66 -15.78
C SER A 145 -13.27 -18.75 -16.70
N MET A 146 -12.40 -19.57 -17.29
CA MET A 146 -12.80 -20.68 -18.15
C MET A 146 -13.00 -22.00 -17.40
N GLU A 147 -12.61 -22.07 -16.13
CA GLU A 147 -12.74 -23.30 -15.32
C GLU A 147 -14.19 -23.56 -14.90
N HIS A 148 -14.59 -24.83 -14.94
CA HIS A 148 -15.97 -25.23 -14.71
C HIS A 148 -16.36 -25.22 -13.24
N LEU A 149 -17.61 -24.83 -12.98
CA LEU A 149 -18.20 -24.92 -11.66
C LEU A 149 -18.90 -26.28 -11.46
N LYS A 150 -18.84 -26.84 -10.26
CA LYS A 150 -19.48 -28.12 -9.91
C LYS A 150 -20.98 -28.17 -10.23
N LYS A 151 -21.67 -27.03 -10.21
CA LYS A 151 -23.11 -26.91 -10.49
C LYS A 151 -23.40 -26.56 -11.96
N GLY A 152 -22.40 -26.54 -12.83
CA GLY A 152 -22.49 -26.13 -14.21
C GLY A 152 -22.16 -24.65 -14.42
N GLY A 153 -21.74 -24.31 -15.65
CA GLY A 153 -21.23 -22.98 -16.02
C GLY A 153 -19.75 -22.82 -15.71
N THR A 154 -19.24 -21.63 -15.98
CA THR A 154 -17.83 -21.25 -15.77
C THR A 154 -17.66 -20.29 -14.60
N ALA A 155 -16.45 -20.20 -14.07
CA ALA A 155 -16.09 -19.30 -12.98
C ALA A 155 -16.05 -17.83 -13.43
N SER A 156 -16.07 -16.90 -12.48
CA SER A 156 -15.93 -15.46 -12.76
C SER A 156 -14.49 -15.04 -13.03
N GLY A 157 -13.54 -15.76 -12.48
CA GLY A 157 -12.12 -15.49 -12.55
C GLY A 157 -11.64 -14.31 -11.67
N PRO A 158 -10.32 -14.21 -11.43
CA PRO A 158 -9.74 -13.20 -10.54
C PRO A 158 -9.94 -11.77 -11.05
N VAL A 159 -9.91 -11.53 -12.36
CA VAL A 159 -10.05 -10.19 -12.96
C VAL A 159 -11.45 -9.61 -12.71
N SER A 160 -12.50 -10.45 -12.73
CA SER A 160 -13.87 -10.02 -12.40
C SER A 160 -14.01 -9.66 -10.92
N PHE A 161 -13.46 -10.46 -10.02
CA PHE A 161 -13.48 -10.16 -8.58
C PHE A 161 -12.64 -8.93 -8.25
N MET A 162 -11.48 -8.79 -8.89
CA MET A 162 -10.63 -7.60 -8.77
C MET A 162 -11.38 -6.31 -9.15
N ARG A 163 -12.20 -6.34 -10.22
CA ARG A 163 -13.01 -5.20 -10.65
C ARG A 163 -13.99 -4.76 -9.57
N GLY A 164 -14.68 -5.72 -8.92
CA GLY A 164 -15.59 -5.42 -7.81
C GLY A 164 -14.86 -4.84 -6.61
N ALA A 165 -13.74 -5.44 -6.23
CA ALA A 165 -12.89 -4.98 -5.12
C ALA A 165 -12.29 -3.59 -5.38
N ASP A 166 -11.88 -3.27 -6.60
CA ASP A 166 -11.36 -1.96 -6.98
C ASP A 166 -12.44 -0.87 -6.89
N SER A 167 -13.64 -1.14 -7.39
CA SER A 167 -14.78 -0.24 -7.28
C SER A 167 -15.15 0.03 -5.81
N TRP A 168 -15.14 -1.02 -4.97
CA TRP A 168 -15.36 -0.88 -3.53
C TRP A 168 -14.28 -0.01 -2.87
N ALA A 169 -13.02 -0.24 -3.19
CA ALA A 169 -11.89 0.57 -2.69
C ALA A 169 -12.06 2.05 -3.04
N GLY A 170 -12.52 2.37 -4.24
CA GLY A 170 -12.80 3.74 -4.70
C GLY A 170 -13.87 4.47 -3.93
N THR A 171 -14.79 3.76 -3.24
CA THR A 171 -15.85 4.37 -2.43
C THR A 171 -15.40 4.76 -1.03
N ILE A 172 -14.28 4.22 -0.54
CA ILE A 172 -13.82 4.40 0.83
C ILE A 172 -12.87 5.60 0.91
N LYS A 173 -13.23 6.60 1.72
CA LYS A 173 -12.36 7.74 2.03
C LYS A 173 -11.37 7.35 3.12
N SER A 174 -10.14 7.05 2.71
CA SER A 174 -9.05 6.60 3.58
C SER A 174 -8.74 7.62 4.69
N GLY A 175 -8.69 7.16 5.93
CA GLY A 175 -8.42 8.00 7.10
C GLY A 175 -9.44 9.13 7.32
N GLY A 176 -10.66 9.01 6.80
CA GLY A 176 -11.71 10.02 6.89
C GLY A 176 -11.42 11.32 6.12
N LYS A 177 -10.43 11.31 5.21
CA LYS A 177 -10.02 12.46 4.39
C LYS A 177 -9.94 12.08 2.90
N THR A 178 -9.45 12.98 2.08
CA THR A 178 -9.36 12.86 0.61
C THR A 178 -8.29 11.88 0.09
N ARG A 179 -7.71 11.03 0.93
CA ARG A 179 -6.75 10.02 0.49
C ARG A 179 -7.51 8.87 -0.18
N ARG A 180 -7.10 8.50 -1.38
CA ARG A 180 -7.62 7.31 -2.05
C ARG A 180 -7.06 6.05 -1.41
N ALA A 181 -7.82 4.96 -1.44
CA ALA A 181 -7.33 3.63 -1.14
C ALA A 181 -6.15 3.30 -2.06
N ALA A 182 -5.14 2.62 -1.52
CA ALA A 182 -4.02 2.12 -2.29
C ALA A 182 -3.98 0.60 -2.14
N LYS A 183 -3.93 -0.11 -3.27
CA LYS A 183 -3.84 -1.57 -3.27
C LYS A 183 -2.89 -2.07 -4.35
N MET A 184 -2.31 -3.23 -4.11
CA MET A 184 -1.58 -4.04 -5.07
C MET A 184 -2.37 -5.32 -5.34
N VAL A 185 -2.56 -5.63 -6.60
CA VAL A 185 -3.06 -6.92 -7.02
C VAL A 185 -1.98 -7.64 -7.81
N VAL A 186 -1.67 -8.85 -7.38
CA VAL A 186 -0.65 -9.71 -8.00
C VAL A 186 -1.34 -10.90 -8.65
N LEU A 187 -0.86 -11.29 -9.82
CA LEU A 187 -1.21 -12.55 -10.47
C LEU A 187 0.05 -13.26 -10.96
N ASP A 188 0.11 -14.56 -10.76
CA ASP A 188 1.24 -15.37 -11.22
C ASP A 188 1.19 -15.56 -12.73
N ILE A 189 2.37 -15.61 -13.37
CA ILE A 189 2.51 -15.70 -14.84
C ILE A 189 1.94 -16.99 -15.43
N ASP A 190 1.73 -18.02 -14.62
CA ASP A 190 1.15 -19.28 -15.03
C ASP A 190 -0.37 -19.35 -14.86
N HIS A 191 -1.02 -18.24 -14.45
CA HIS A 191 -2.46 -18.23 -14.25
C HIS A 191 -3.21 -18.20 -15.59
N PRO A 192 -4.33 -18.97 -15.79
CA PRO A 192 -5.08 -18.98 -17.03
C PRO A 192 -5.56 -17.59 -17.50
N ASP A 193 -5.93 -16.72 -16.56
CA ASP A 193 -6.44 -15.37 -16.87
C ASP A 193 -5.32 -14.31 -16.93
N VAL A 194 -4.05 -14.71 -17.04
CA VAL A 194 -2.93 -13.75 -16.98
C VAL A 194 -2.99 -12.73 -18.12
N LEU A 195 -3.38 -13.12 -19.33
CA LEU A 195 -3.51 -12.19 -20.45
C LEU A 195 -4.61 -11.16 -20.23
N ASP A 196 -5.74 -11.56 -19.68
CA ASP A 196 -6.81 -10.62 -19.33
C ASP A 196 -6.36 -9.66 -18.23
N PHE A 197 -5.61 -10.15 -17.25
CA PHE A 197 -5.02 -9.32 -16.19
C PHE A 197 -3.99 -8.32 -16.75
N VAL A 198 -3.12 -8.75 -17.66
CA VAL A 198 -2.11 -7.90 -18.31
C VAL A 198 -2.78 -6.75 -19.05
N TRP A 199 -3.84 -7.01 -19.80
CA TRP A 199 -4.48 -6.03 -20.66
C TRP A 199 -5.61 -5.23 -20.01
N CYS A 200 -6.07 -5.59 -18.81
CA CYS A 200 -7.27 -4.98 -18.22
C CYS A 200 -7.17 -3.46 -18.09
N LYS A 201 -6.03 -2.91 -17.64
CA LYS A 201 -5.85 -1.47 -17.51
C LYS A 201 -5.59 -0.75 -18.83
N ALA A 202 -4.85 -1.36 -19.75
CA ALA A 202 -4.61 -0.76 -21.06
C ALA A 202 -5.94 -0.57 -21.83
N ARG A 203 -6.85 -1.55 -21.76
CA ARG A 203 -8.21 -1.44 -22.33
C ARG A 203 -9.03 -0.31 -21.68
N GLU A 204 -8.90 -0.11 -20.38
CA GLU A 204 -9.57 0.99 -19.67
C GLU A 204 -8.98 2.37 -20.02
N GLU A 205 -7.68 2.44 -20.28
CA GLU A 205 -7.02 3.66 -20.77
C GLU A 205 -7.52 4.05 -22.17
N GLU A 206 -7.66 3.08 -23.08
CA GLU A 206 -8.25 3.31 -24.41
C GLU A 206 -9.70 3.81 -24.29
N LYS A 207 -10.49 3.24 -23.37
CA LYS A 207 -11.84 3.72 -23.06
C LYS A 207 -11.83 5.15 -22.51
N ALA A 208 -10.88 5.48 -21.62
CA ALA A 208 -10.74 6.83 -21.09
C ALA A 208 -10.47 7.87 -22.18
N LEU A 209 -9.60 7.54 -23.12
CA LEU A 209 -9.33 8.40 -24.28
C LEU A 209 -10.58 8.61 -25.14
N ALA A 210 -11.34 7.57 -25.42
CA ALA A 210 -12.58 7.63 -26.18
C ALA A 210 -13.65 8.49 -25.48
N LEU A 211 -13.79 8.35 -24.15
CA LEU A 211 -14.72 9.16 -23.35
C LEU A 211 -14.31 10.65 -23.35
N ARG A 212 -13.01 10.94 -23.21
CA ARG A 212 -12.48 12.29 -23.31
C ARG A 212 -12.83 12.93 -24.66
N ASP A 213 -12.59 12.19 -25.75
CA ASP A 213 -12.83 12.68 -27.11
C ASP A 213 -14.35 12.85 -27.40
N ALA A 214 -15.19 12.10 -26.69
CA ALA A 214 -16.65 12.29 -26.67
C ALA A 214 -17.14 13.44 -25.77
N GLY A 215 -16.24 14.12 -25.06
CA GLY A 215 -16.55 15.30 -24.23
C GLY A 215 -16.95 15.00 -22.78
N PHE A 216 -16.75 13.78 -22.29
CA PHE A 216 -16.97 13.47 -20.86
C PHE A 216 -15.93 14.15 -19.96
N ASP A 217 -16.33 14.51 -18.75
CA ASP A 217 -15.43 15.07 -17.74
C ASP A 217 -14.48 13.98 -17.21
N MET A 218 -13.19 14.07 -17.59
CA MET A 218 -12.13 13.17 -17.15
C MET A 218 -11.34 13.71 -15.95
N SER A 219 -11.81 14.77 -15.28
CA SER A 219 -11.24 15.16 -13.98
C SER A 219 -11.45 14.06 -12.95
N ILE A 220 -10.64 14.06 -11.89
CA ILE A 220 -10.60 12.98 -10.88
C ILE A 220 -11.97 12.62 -10.27
N ASP A 221 -12.86 13.60 -10.15
CA ASP A 221 -14.22 13.43 -9.64
C ASP A 221 -15.28 13.50 -10.76
N GLY A 222 -14.86 13.54 -12.03
CA GLY A 222 -15.74 13.64 -13.19
C GLY A 222 -16.41 12.31 -13.55
N ASP A 223 -17.58 12.37 -14.17
CA ASP A 223 -18.37 11.20 -14.56
C ASP A 223 -17.62 10.26 -15.51
N GLY A 224 -16.81 10.82 -16.42
CA GLY A 224 -15.97 10.04 -17.32
C GLY A 224 -14.92 9.24 -16.56
N PHE A 225 -14.17 9.88 -15.65
CA PHE A 225 -13.13 9.22 -14.88
C PHE A 225 -13.69 8.17 -13.92
N THR A 226 -14.78 8.45 -13.23
CA THR A 226 -15.40 7.51 -12.27
C THR A 226 -15.97 6.25 -12.93
N SER A 227 -16.19 6.27 -14.25
CA SER A 227 -16.63 5.11 -15.04
C SER A 227 -15.48 4.18 -15.45
N ILE A 228 -14.21 4.61 -15.32
CA ILE A 228 -13.02 3.83 -15.62
C ILE A 228 -12.72 2.88 -14.46
N GLN A 229 -12.41 1.62 -14.80
CA GLN A 229 -12.17 0.58 -13.80
C GLN A 229 -10.68 0.42 -13.47
N TYR A 230 -10.37 -0.31 -12.41
CA TYR A 230 -9.01 -0.65 -11.94
C TYR A 230 -8.14 0.57 -11.60
N GLN A 231 -8.72 1.70 -11.21
CA GLN A 231 -7.97 2.94 -10.96
C GLN A 231 -7.40 3.05 -9.54
N ASN A 232 -7.79 2.17 -8.61
CA ASN A 232 -7.34 2.18 -7.22
C ASN A 232 -6.26 1.12 -6.94
N ALA A 233 -6.01 0.22 -7.90
CA ALA A 233 -5.04 -0.86 -7.80
C ALA A 233 -3.81 -0.60 -8.66
N ASN A 234 -2.62 -0.91 -8.14
CA ASN A 234 -1.44 -1.22 -8.91
C ASN A 234 -1.48 -2.73 -9.23
N ASN A 235 -1.19 -3.09 -10.46
CA ASN A 235 -1.17 -4.49 -10.89
C ASN A 235 0.28 -4.94 -11.09
N SER A 236 0.60 -6.15 -10.65
CA SER A 236 1.91 -6.77 -10.93
C SER A 236 1.74 -8.23 -11.31
N VAL A 237 2.52 -8.67 -12.30
CA VAL A 237 2.64 -10.08 -12.66
C VAL A 237 3.86 -10.66 -11.97
N ARG A 238 3.69 -11.82 -11.34
CA ARG A 238 4.76 -12.51 -10.65
C ARG A 238 5.37 -13.56 -11.56
N VAL A 239 6.64 -13.35 -11.93
CA VAL A 239 7.39 -14.20 -12.86
C VAL A 239 8.43 -15.05 -12.12
N THR A 240 8.65 -16.27 -12.61
CA THR A 240 9.73 -17.16 -12.13
C THR A 240 10.94 -17.09 -13.05
N ASP A 241 12.10 -17.51 -12.56
CA ASP A 241 13.31 -17.64 -13.39
C ASP A 241 13.05 -18.61 -14.55
N GLU A 242 12.34 -19.71 -14.30
CA GLU A 242 11.96 -20.69 -15.34
C GLU A 242 11.18 -20.03 -16.49
N PHE A 243 10.19 -19.18 -16.16
CA PHE A 243 9.46 -18.44 -17.19
C PHE A 243 10.38 -17.52 -17.99
N MET A 244 11.25 -16.77 -17.30
CA MET A 244 12.16 -15.82 -17.95
C MET A 244 13.15 -16.56 -18.89
N GLU A 245 13.69 -17.70 -18.46
CA GLU A 245 14.57 -18.53 -19.27
C GLU A 245 13.85 -19.11 -20.50
N ARG A 246 12.61 -19.58 -20.34
CA ARG A 246 11.79 -20.06 -21.47
C ARG A 246 11.47 -18.94 -22.47
N ALA A 247 11.14 -17.75 -21.98
CA ALA A 247 10.92 -16.59 -22.82
C ALA A 247 12.18 -16.17 -23.60
N GLU A 248 13.37 -16.25 -22.99
CA GLU A 248 14.64 -15.99 -23.67
C GLU A 248 14.92 -17.01 -24.76
N ARG A 249 14.62 -18.30 -24.52
CA ARG A 249 14.80 -19.38 -25.50
C ARG A 249 13.69 -19.50 -26.55
N GLY A 250 12.58 -18.75 -26.39
CA GLY A 250 11.40 -18.84 -27.28
C GLY A 250 10.67 -20.18 -27.15
N GLU A 251 10.56 -20.68 -25.94
CA GLU A 251 9.88 -21.95 -25.62
C GLU A 251 8.43 -21.70 -25.21
N GLU A 252 7.63 -22.78 -25.17
CA GLU A 252 6.26 -22.73 -24.68
C GLU A 252 6.20 -22.60 -23.16
N TRP A 253 5.15 -21.93 -22.68
CA TRP A 253 4.81 -21.76 -21.27
C TRP A 253 3.40 -22.31 -21.03
N GLU A 254 3.22 -23.09 -19.96
CA GLU A 254 1.93 -23.63 -19.59
C GLU A 254 1.19 -22.70 -18.64
N LEU A 255 0.00 -22.23 -19.04
CA LEU A 255 -0.98 -21.61 -18.15
C LEU A 255 -1.75 -22.74 -17.46
N LYS A 256 -1.68 -22.75 -16.12
CA LYS A 256 -2.19 -23.85 -15.29
C LYS A 256 -3.51 -23.49 -14.66
N ALA A 257 -4.55 -24.22 -14.99
CA ALA A 257 -5.82 -24.17 -14.28
C ALA A 257 -5.64 -24.53 -12.79
N ARG A 258 -6.50 -24.03 -11.96
CA ARG A 258 -6.42 -24.24 -10.50
C ARG A 258 -7.27 -25.41 -10.00
N VAL A 259 -8.27 -25.81 -10.78
CA VAL A 259 -9.22 -26.88 -10.38
C VAL A 259 -9.47 -27.86 -11.50
N ASP A 260 -9.37 -27.46 -12.75
CA ASP A 260 -9.72 -28.27 -13.93
C ASP A 260 -8.53 -28.29 -14.91
N ASP A 261 -7.69 -29.33 -14.79
CA ASP A 261 -6.49 -29.50 -15.64
C ASP A 261 -6.81 -29.52 -17.16
N ALA A 262 -8.07 -29.76 -17.54
CA ALA A 262 -8.49 -29.69 -18.93
C ALA A 262 -8.56 -28.25 -19.49
N ALA A 263 -8.48 -27.26 -18.59
CA ALA A 263 -8.40 -25.84 -18.97
C ALA A 263 -6.96 -25.31 -19.05
N ASN A 264 -5.94 -26.19 -18.96
CA ASN A 264 -4.54 -25.80 -19.17
C ASN A 264 -4.32 -25.40 -20.63
N GLU A 265 -3.52 -24.37 -20.83
CA GLU A 265 -3.20 -23.83 -22.15
C GLU A 265 -1.69 -23.65 -22.32
N LEU A 266 -1.17 -23.96 -23.51
CA LEU A 266 0.22 -23.67 -23.87
C LEU A 266 0.27 -22.37 -24.68
N VAL A 267 1.13 -21.45 -24.28
CA VAL A 267 1.36 -20.17 -24.94
C VAL A 267 2.85 -19.98 -25.23
N ASP A 268 3.19 -19.13 -26.18
CA ASP A 268 4.58 -18.72 -26.42
C ASP A 268 5.03 -17.81 -25.26
N ALA A 269 6.09 -18.23 -24.51
CA ALA A 269 6.58 -17.49 -23.36
C ALA A 269 7.11 -16.10 -23.74
N LYS A 270 7.78 -15.99 -24.90
CA LYS A 270 8.32 -14.73 -25.40
C LYS A 270 7.22 -13.78 -25.81
N ASP A 271 6.18 -14.29 -26.50
CA ASP A 271 5.03 -13.48 -26.86
C ASP A 271 4.30 -12.97 -25.60
N LEU A 272 4.09 -13.80 -24.59
CA LEU A 272 3.49 -13.40 -23.31
C LEU A 272 4.31 -12.29 -22.63
N LEU A 273 5.64 -12.41 -22.61
CA LEU A 273 6.53 -11.37 -22.05
C LEU A 273 6.44 -10.06 -22.86
N ASN A 274 6.37 -10.15 -24.20
CA ASN A 274 6.22 -8.98 -25.05
C ASN A 274 4.86 -8.29 -24.84
N GLN A 275 3.78 -9.03 -24.68
CA GLN A 275 2.46 -8.50 -24.38
C GLN A 275 2.43 -7.77 -23.02
N LEU A 276 3.09 -8.35 -22.00
CA LEU A 276 3.26 -7.68 -20.71
C LEU A 276 4.02 -6.35 -20.85
N ALA A 277 5.12 -6.36 -21.61
CA ALA A 277 5.91 -5.16 -21.87
C ALA A 277 5.12 -4.09 -22.65
N ASP A 278 4.33 -4.49 -23.65
CA ASP A 278 3.50 -3.56 -24.44
C ASP A 278 2.39 -2.93 -23.58
N ALA A 279 1.70 -3.71 -22.75
CA ALA A 279 0.70 -3.19 -21.82
C ALA A 279 1.31 -2.20 -20.84
N ALA A 280 2.46 -2.54 -20.24
CA ALA A 280 3.19 -1.66 -19.33
C ALA A 280 3.66 -0.37 -20.01
N TRP A 281 4.08 -0.44 -21.28
CA TRP A 281 4.41 0.73 -22.07
C TRP A 281 3.22 1.67 -22.28
N ARG A 282 2.03 1.10 -22.52
CA ARG A 282 0.82 1.90 -22.81
C ARG A 282 0.23 2.59 -21.59
N CYS A 283 0.20 1.92 -20.43
CA CYS A 283 -0.52 2.43 -19.25
C CYS A 283 0.25 2.34 -17.92
N ALA A 284 1.56 2.05 -17.95
CA ALA A 284 2.44 1.88 -16.80
C ALA A 284 2.13 0.64 -15.92
N ASP A 285 1.14 -0.17 -16.25
CA ASP A 285 0.78 -1.42 -15.59
C ASP A 285 0.66 -2.57 -16.63
N PRO A 286 0.92 -3.82 -16.22
CA PRO A 286 1.36 -4.24 -14.89
C PRO A 286 2.87 -4.06 -14.68
N GLY A 287 3.27 -3.99 -13.40
CA GLY A 287 4.66 -4.19 -13.00
C GLY A 287 5.04 -5.67 -13.02
N VAL A 288 6.31 -5.96 -12.75
CA VAL A 288 6.85 -7.32 -12.65
C VAL A 288 7.47 -7.55 -11.27
N GLN A 289 7.19 -8.69 -10.66
CA GLN A 289 7.82 -9.14 -9.42
C GLN A 289 8.51 -10.48 -9.67
N TYR A 290 9.81 -10.57 -9.34
CA TYR A 290 10.64 -11.74 -9.59
C TYR A 290 10.51 -12.75 -8.45
N HIS A 291 9.59 -13.71 -8.62
CA HIS A 291 9.18 -14.66 -7.58
C HIS A 291 10.36 -15.47 -7.00
N THR A 292 11.23 -15.99 -7.85
CA THR A 292 12.36 -16.83 -7.44
C THR A 292 13.31 -16.01 -6.57
N THR A 293 13.83 -14.90 -7.08
CA THR A 293 14.75 -14.01 -6.38
C THR A 293 14.18 -13.49 -5.06
N ILE A 294 12.91 -13.05 -5.05
CA ILE A 294 12.24 -12.55 -3.83
C ILE A 294 12.24 -13.62 -2.74
N ASN A 295 11.93 -14.88 -3.09
CA ASN A 295 11.89 -15.96 -2.12
C ASN A 295 13.29 -16.48 -1.72
N GLU A 296 14.31 -16.35 -2.57
CA GLU A 296 15.71 -16.61 -2.21
C GLU A 296 16.23 -15.63 -1.15
N TRP A 297 15.82 -14.37 -1.23
CA TRP A 297 16.20 -13.32 -0.26
C TRP A 297 15.29 -13.27 0.96
N HIS A 298 14.31 -14.16 1.06
CA HIS A 298 13.36 -14.19 2.17
C HIS A 298 14.06 -14.50 3.50
N THR A 299 13.94 -13.60 4.47
CA THR A 299 14.65 -13.70 5.76
C THR A 299 13.98 -14.62 6.77
N CYS A 300 12.73 -15.04 6.54
CA CYS A 300 12.00 -15.98 7.42
C CYS A 300 11.24 -17.07 6.61
N PRO A 301 11.94 -17.89 5.80
CA PRO A 301 11.29 -18.82 4.87
C PRO A 301 10.49 -19.93 5.54
N VAL A 302 10.76 -20.22 6.84
CA VAL A 302 10.01 -21.21 7.63
C VAL A 302 8.57 -20.73 7.91
N SER A 303 8.32 -19.43 7.91
CA SER A 303 6.99 -18.86 8.15
C SER A 303 6.04 -18.96 6.96
N GLY A 304 6.56 -19.26 5.75
CA GLY A 304 5.79 -19.37 4.53
C GLY A 304 6.53 -18.77 3.33
N ARG A 305 5.88 -18.72 2.17
CA ARG A 305 6.40 -18.09 0.96
C ARG A 305 5.90 -16.64 0.85
N ILE A 306 6.68 -15.82 0.19
CA ILE A 306 6.28 -14.48 -0.23
C ILE A 306 5.52 -14.61 -1.55
N ASN A 307 4.21 -14.31 -1.55
CA ASN A 307 3.35 -14.40 -2.73
C ASN A 307 2.93 -13.02 -3.27
N ALA A 308 2.97 -11.99 -2.44
CA ALA A 308 2.52 -10.65 -2.78
C ALA A 308 3.42 -9.57 -2.17
N SER A 309 3.08 -8.34 -2.43
CA SER A 309 3.67 -7.14 -1.83
C SER A 309 2.60 -6.15 -1.40
N ASN A 310 2.99 -5.12 -0.65
CA ASN A 310 2.17 -3.94 -0.43
C ASN A 310 1.99 -3.10 -1.73
N PRO A 311 1.18 -2.04 -1.74
CA PRO A 311 0.88 -1.26 -2.95
C PRO A 311 2.07 -0.69 -3.69
N CYS A 312 3.13 -0.29 -2.98
CA CYS A 312 4.32 0.33 -3.57
C CYS A 312 5.46 -0.67 -3.83
N SER A 313 5.25 -1.95 -3.52
CA SER A 313 6.20 -3.06 -3.71
C SER A 313 7.50 -2.98 -2.89
N GLU A 314 7.58 -2.12 -1.88
CA GLU A 314 8.74 -2.06 -0.98
C GLU A 314 8.67 -3.09 0.16
N TYR A 315 7.49 -3.61 0.49
CA TYR A 315 7.28 -4.62 1.51
C TYR A 315 6.91 -5.96 0.87
N MET A 316 7.87 -6.86 0.83
CA MET A 316 7.77 -8.22 0.33
C MET A 316 7.81 -9.18 1.51
N HIS A 317 6.67 -9.73 1.90
CA HIS A 317 6.59 -10.61 3.07
C HIS A 317 5.48 -11.66 2.89
N VAL A 318 5.34 -12.53 3.89
CA VAL A 318 4.30 -13.58 3.90
C VAL A 318 2.89 -12.97 3.92
N ASP A 319 1.93 -13.76 3.47
CA ASP A 319 0.53 -13.38 3.51
C ASP A 319 0.04 -13.18 4.95
N ASP A 320 -1.03 -12.41 5.12
CA ASP A 320 -1.65 -12.05 6.41
C ASP A 320 -0.65 -11.37 7.38
N SER A 321 0.21 -10.54 6.84
CA SER A 321 1.18 -9.74 7.58
C SER A 321 0.98 -8.24 7.39
N ALA A 322 1.60 -7.46 8.27
CA ALA A 322 1.52 -6.00 8.24
C ALA A 322 2.91 -5.39 8.47
N CYS A 323 3.09 -4.17 7.98
CA CYS A 323 4.34 -3.42 8.09
C CYS A 323 4.08 -2.05 8.71
N ASN A 324 4.72 -1.79 9.86
CA ASN A 324 4.86 -0.43 10.37
C ASN A 324 6.10 0.22 9.75
N LEU A 325 6.10 1.52 9.57
CA LEU A 325 7.16 2.24 8.85
C LEU A 325 7.53 3.55 9.56
N ALA A 326 8.84 3.77 9.68
CA ALA A 326 9.39 5.09 9.95
C ALA A 326 10.49 5.42 8.95
N SER A 327 10.58 6.69 8.58
CA SER A 327 11.59 7.18 7.64
C SER A 327 12.50 8.19 8.32
N LEU A 328 13.81 8.00 8.22
CA LEU A 328 14.80 8.93 8.74
C LEU A 328 15.27 9.89 7.63
N ASN A 329 15.34 11.17 7.97
CA ASN A 329 15.84 12.20 7.08
C ASN A 329 17.37 12.29 7.17
N LEU A 330 18.07 11.64 6.26
CA LEU A 330 19.54 11.57 6.26
C LEU A 330 20.21 12.94 6.25
N MET A 331 19.58 13.97 5.65
CA MET A 331 20.11 15.31 5.61
C MET A 331 20.19 15.99 6.98
N LYS A 332 19.42 15.50 7.96
CA LYS A 332 19.46 16.01 9.35
C LYS A 332 20.67 15.50 10.15
N PHE A 333 21.35 14.49 9.62
CA PHE A 333 22.58 13.92 10.20
C PHE A 333 23.84 14.36 9.44
N ARG A 334 23.74 15.31 8.53
CA ARG A 334 24.88 15.93 7.85
C ARG A 334 25.42 17.06 8.71
N ARG A 335 26.72 16.95 9.08
CA ARG A 335 27.46 17.99 9.81
C ARG A 335 27.82 19.17 8.90
N ALA A 336 28.21 20.28 9.51
CA ALA A 336 28.58 21.50 8.77
C ALA A 336 29.80 21.32 7.84
N ASP A 337 30.72 20.42 8.20
CA ASP A 337 31.89 20.05 7.39
C ASP A 337 31.57 19.10 6.22
N GLY A 338 30.32 18.68 6.11
CA GLY A 338 29.84 17.75 5.08
C GLY A 338 29.92 16.27 5.47
N SER A 339 30.53 15.92 6.61
CA SER A 339 30.55 14.55 7.11
C SER A 339 29.18 14.10 7.62
N PHE A 340 28.99 12.80 7.73
CA PHE A 340 27.76 12.20 8.27
C PHE A 340 27.93 11.91 9.76
N ASP A 341 26.92 12.28 10.57
CA ASP A 341 26.89 12.03 12.01
C ASP A 341 26.35 10.64 12.31
N VAL A 342 27.26 9.66 12.31
CA VAL A 342 26.92 8.24 12.52
C VAL A 342 26.32 8.02 13.91
N ASP A 343 26.87 8.63 14.94
CA ASP A 343 26.43 8.44 16.33
C ASP A 343 25.01 8.96 16.53
N ALA A 344 24.73 10.18 16.04
CA ALA A 344 23.39 10.75 16.12
C ALA A 344 22.38 9.96 15.27
N PHE A 345 22.80 9.44 14.12
CA PHE A 345 21.95 8.59 13.28
C PHE A 345 21.63 7.26 13.95
N GLN A 346 22.64 6.58 14.51
CA GLN A 346 22.45 5.32 15.24
C GLN A 346 21.48 5.52 16.41
N HIS A 347 21.68 6.56 17.23
CA HIS A 347 20.80 6.86 18.35
C HIS A 347 19.35 7.11 17.89
N ALA A 348 19.17 7.88 16.81
CA ALA A 348 17.82 8.11 16.26
C ALA A 348 17.15 6.81 15.78
N VAL A 349 17.93 5.88 15.16
CA VAL A 349 17.42 4.55 14.76
C VAL A 349 16.97 3.78 16.00
N GLU A 350 17.77 3.73 17.07
CA GLU A 350 17.46 3.01 18.31
C GLU A 350 16.16 3.52 18.94
N VAL A 351 15.99 4.83 19.04
CA VAL A 351 14.77 5.45 19.58
C VAL A 351 13.55 5.16 18.71
N VAL A 352 13.68 5.24 17.38
CA VAL A 352 12.58 5.01 16.45
C VAL A 352 12.16 3.53 16.41
N ILE A 353 13.11 2.59 16.40
CA ILE A 353 12.83 1.15 16.45
C ILE A 353 12.14 0.77 17.77
N LEU A 354 12.55 1.37 18.88
CA LEU A 354 11.86 1.15 20.16
C LEU A 354 10.43 1.68 20.14
N ALA A 355 10.18 2.76 19.40
CA ALA A 355 8.84 3.35 19.25
C ALA A 355 7.91 2.51 18.37
N GLU A 356 8.44 1.78 17.36
CA GLU A 356 7.70 0.88 16.47
C GLU A 356 7.30 -0.43 17.15
#